data_6a97a6b7f0b0e025eaad566eb1b5f275
#
_entry.id   6a97a6b7f0b0e025eaad566eb1b5f275
#
_cell.length_a   1.000
_cell.length_b   1.000
_cell.length_c   1.000
_cell.angle_alpha   90.00
_cell.angle_beta   90.00
_cell.angle_gamma   90.00
#
_symmetry.space_group_name_H-M   'P 1'
#
loop_
_entity.id
_entity.type
_entity.pdbx_description
1 polymer ?
#
loop_
_entity_poly.entity_id
_entity_poly.type
_entity_poly.pdbx_seq_one_letter_code
_entity_poly.pdbx_strand_id
1 'polypeptide(L)'
;PVITDSRWGLDWMASRVDTLIVGGGSAGCVLAARLSDDPARRVVLLEAGPDYPDVALAPDVVRLAHGGLQAVDQLAALDWGYEAAGSVAGPRIAVPRGRVMGGSGAINGTIFLRGTPEDFGSWASMVGPEWAWDQVAPAYRAIEADPFGADADHGRSGPLPIFHWPEER
;
A
#
# COMPACT_ATOMS: atom_id res chain seq x y z
N PRO A 1 5.73 12.84 -11.37
CA PRO A 1 6.51 11.77 -11.97
C PRO A 1 7.16 10.93 -10.90
N VAL A 2 7.02 9.60 -11.02
CA VAL A 2 7.74 8.63 -10.21
C VAL A 2 9.13 8.51 -10.80
N ILE A 3 10.16 8.79 -10.00
CA ILE A 3 11.55 8.68 -10.47
C ILE A 3 12.10 7.35 -9.96
N THR A 4 12.09 6.35 -10.83
CA THR A 4 12.64 5.02 -10.56
C THR A 4 13.93 4.75 -11.33
N ASP A 5 14.38 5.70 -12.18
CA ASP A 5 15.43 5.45 -13.14
C ASP A 5 16.51 6.57 -13.15
N SER A 6 17.77 6.16 -13.18
CA SER A 6 18.95 7.01 -13.32
C SER A 6 19.03 7.77 -14.66
N ARG A 7 18.12 7.52 -15.60
CA ARG A 7 18.04 8.21 -16.92
C ARG A 7 17.50 9.63 -16.83
N TRP A 8 16.90 10.03 -15.72
CA TRP A 8 16.57 11.41 -15.46
C TRP A 8 17.82 12.14 -15.03
N GLY A 9 18.39 12.96 -15.93
CA GLY A 9 19.54 13.77 -15.63
C GLY A 9 19.37 14.57 -14.32
N LEU A 10 20.46 15.02 -13.73
CA LEU A 10 20.49 15.72 -12.44
C LEU A 10 19.65 17.01 -12.38
N ASP A 11 19.01 17.41 -13.48
CA ASP A 11 18.17 18.61 -13.57
C ASP A 11 16.97 18.62 -12.60
N TRP A 12 16.48 17.45 -12.19
CA TRP A 12 15.41 17.37 -11.20
C TRP A 12 15.90 17.76 -9.79
N MET A 13 17.19 17.54 -9.47
CA MET A 13 17.78 17.92 -8.16
C MET A 13 17.86 19.44 -7.97
N ALA A 14 17.92 20.18 -9.07
CA ALA A 14 17.83 21.65 -9.06
C ALA A 14 16.39 22.16 -9.10
N SER A 15 15.41 21.27 -9.29
CA SER A 15 13.99 21.64 -9.39
C SER A 15 13.38 21.80 -8.02
N ARG A 16 12.77 22.93 -7.76
CA ARG A 16 11.94 23.12 -6.57
C ARG A 16 10.67 22.30 -6.70
N VAL A 17 10.35 21.47 -5.69
CA VAL A 17 9.11 20.71 -5.58
C VAL A 17 8.33 21.17 -4.37
N ASP A 18 6.99 21.09 -4.44
CA ASP A 18 6.12 21.51 -3.33
C ASP A 18 5.97 20.40 -2.30
N THR A 19 6.03 19.15 -2.77
CA THR A 19 5.91 17.97 -1.90
C THR A 19 6.87 16.88 -2.37
N LEU A 20 7.67 16.38 -1.44
CA LEU A 20 8.52 15.20 -1.63
C LEU A 20 7.99 14.08 -0.75
N ILE A 21 7.65 12.95 -1.36
CA ILE A 21 7.19 11.73 -0.68
C ILE A 21 8.33 10.71 -0.76
N VAL A 22 8.74 10.18 0.38
CA VAL A 22 9.79 9.16 0.46
C VAL A 22 9.14 7.82 0.80
N GLY A 23 9.23 6.88 -0.13
CA GLY A 23 8.62 5.55 -0.08
C GLY A 23 7.31 5.46 -0.85
N GLY A 24 7.32 4.65 -1.91
CA GLY A 24 6.18 4.32 -2.77
C GLY A 24 5.34 3.15 -2.25
N GLY A 25 5.21 3.00 -0.93
CA GLY A 25 4.29 2.04 -0.33
C GLY A 25 2.83 2.50 -0.40
N SER A 26 1.91 1.75 0.20
CA SER A 26 0.46 2.03 0.16
C SER A 26 0.12 3.48 0.53
N ALA A 27 0.70 4.00 1.61
CA ALA A 27 0.45 5.37 2.05
C ALA A 27 1.05 6.40 1.08
N GLY A 28 2.30 6.19 0.64
CA GLY A 28 2.98 7.10 -0.27
C GLY A 28 2.32 7.20 -1.64
N CYS A 29 1.86 6.07 -2.18
CA CYS A 29 1.11 6.05 -3.44
C CYS A 29 -0.21 6.82 -3.34
N VAL A 30 -0.96 6.66 -2.23
CA VAL A 30 -2.21 7.39 -2.00
C VAL A 30 -1.95 8.89 -1.85
N LEU A 31 -0.93 9.28 -1.09
CA LEU A 31 -0.54 10.68 -0.94
C LEU A 31 -0.12 11.28 -2.28
N ALA A 32 0.69 10.56 -3.06
CA ALA A 32 1.13 11.03 -4.37
C ALA A 32 -0.05 11.24 -5.31
N ALA A 33 -0.97 10.29 -5.38
CA ALA A 33 -2.17 10.39 -6.19
C ALA A 33 -3.03 11.59 -5.79
N ARG A 34 -3.34 11.74 -4.50
CA ARG A 34 -4.24 12.79 -4.02
C ARG A 34 -3.64 14.19 -4.07
N LEU A 35 -2.35 14.31 -3.78
CA LEU A 35 -1.69 15.62 -3.81
C LEU A 35 -1.42 16.10 -5.24
N SER A 36 -1.29 15.20 -6.20
CA SER A 36 -1.12 15.53 -7.61
C SER A 36 -2.42 15.84 -8.35
N ASP A 37 -3.59 15.70 -7.72
CA ASP A 37 -4.87 16.16 -8.26
C ASP A 37 -4.89 17.69 -8.47
N ASP A 38 -4.09 18.43 -7.70
CA ASP A 38 -3.85 19.85 -7.92
C ASP A 38 -2.74 20.03 -8.99
N PRO A 39 -3.06 20.49 -10.21
CA PRO A 39 -2.09 20.65 -11.29
C PRO A 39 -1.03 21.72 -11.02
N ALA A 40 -1.26 22.61 -10.06
CA ALA A 40 -0.29 23.61 -9.65
C ALA A 40 0.76 23.06 -8.68
N ARG A 41 0.51 21.90 -8.08
CA ARG A 41 1.39 21.26 -7.11
C ARG A 41 2.37 20.31 -7.77
N ARG A 42 3.64 20.52 -7.53
CA ARG A 42 4.72 19.64 -7.98
C ARG A 42 5.01 18.59 -6.92
N VAL A 43 4.55 17.37 -7.17
CA VAL A 43 4.75 16.22 -6.27
C VAL A 43 5.80 15.29 -6.84
N VAL A 44 6.76 14.89 -6.02
CA VAL A 44 7.77 13.88 -6.36
C VAL A 44 7.66 12.74 -5.36
N LEU A 45 7.61 11.51 -5.87
CA LEU A 45 7.65 10.28 -5.09
C LEU A 45 8.97 9.58 -5.37
N LEU A 46 9.71 9.25 -4.31
CA LEU A 46 10.93 8.44 -4.36
C LEU A 46 10.64 7.05 -3.84
N GLU A 47 11.03 6.04 -4.60
CA GLU A 47 10.96 4.63 -4.20
C GLU A 47 12.32 3.97 -4.36
N ALA A 48 12.71 3.13 -3.40
CA ALA A 48 14.00 2.44 -3.39
C ALA A 48 14.02 1.17 -4.25
N GLY A 49 12.86 0.58 -4.48
CA GLY A 49 12.69 -0.62 -5.26
C GLY A 49 12.30 -0.36 -6.72
N PRO A 50 12.17 -1.41 -7.51
CA PRO A 50 11.72 -1.29 -8.89
C PRO A 50 10.27 -0.86 -9.00
N ASP A 51 9.95 -0.24 -10.14
CA ASP A 51 8.59 0.02 -10.58
C ASP A 51 8.25 -0.89 -11.76
N TYR A 52 7.02 -1.39 -11.79
CA TYR A 52 6.48 -2.21 -12.87
C TYR A 52 5.22 -1.53 -13.45
N PRO A 53 5.40 -0.50 -14.30
CA PRO A 53 4.27 0.23 -14.91
C PRO A 53 3.36 -0.69 -15.73
N ASP A 54 3.94 -1.72 -16.36
CA ASP A 54 3.20 -2.82 -16.95
C ASP A 54 3.22 -4.02 -16.00
N VAL A 55 2.10 -4.22 -15.31
CA VAL A 55 1.93 -5.32 -14.34
C VAL A 55 2.12 -6.68 -14.99
N ALA A 56 1.88 -6.83 -16.29
CA ALA A 56 2.12 -8.09 -16.99
C ALA A 56 3.60 -8.50 -17.02
N LEU A 57 4.51 -7.53 -16.89
CA LEU A 57 5.96 -7.76 -16.83
C LEU A 57 6.49 -7.89 -15.40
N ALA A 58 5.64 -7.70 -14.39
CA ALA A 58 6.05 -7.84 -13.01
C ALA A 58 6.30 -9.31 -12.63
N PRO A 59 7.17 -9.58 -11.65
CA PRO A 59 7.32 -10.92 -11.08
C PRO A 59 6.00 -11.46 -10.54
N ASP A 60 5.86 -12.78 -10.52
CA ASP A 60 4.63 -13.45 -10.07
C ASP A 60 4.22 -13.05 -8.65
N VAL A 61 5.18 -12.81 -7.76
CA VAL A 61 4.94 -12.33 -6.40
C VAL A 61 4.19 -10.99 -6.35
N VAL A 62 4.33 -10.15 -7.38
CA VAL A 62 3.62 -8.87 -7.50
C VAL A 62 2.34 -9.03 -8.33
N ARG A 63 2.41 -9.84 -9.39
CA ARG A 63 1.35 -9.97 -10.40
C ARG A 63 0.17 -10.81 -9.95
N LEU A 64 0.44 -11.84 -9.13
CA LEU A 64 -0.58 -12.80 -8.71
C LEU A 64 -1.05 -12.48 -7.29
N ALA A 65 -2.35 -12.31 -7.12
CA ALA A 65 -2.98 -11.97 -5.84
C ALA A 65 -2.66 -12.98 -4.70
N HIS A 66 -2.25 -14.20 -5.03
CA HIS A 66 -1.82 -15.24 -4.07
C HIS A 66 -0.34 -15.62 -4.24
N GLY A 67 0.38 -14.89 -5.09
CA GLY A 67 1.75 -15.23 -5.50
C GLY A 67 2.76 -15.12 -4.35
N GLY A 68 2.53 -14.25 -3.38
CA GLY A 68 3.44 -14.05 -2.26
C GLY A 68 3.69 -15.31 -1.43
N LEU A 69 2.72 -16.23 -1.33
CA LEU A 69 2.88 -17.51 -0.63
C LEU A 69 3.50 -18.60 -1.50
N GLN A 70 3.43 -18.48 -2.83
CA GLN A 70 3.90 -19.50 -3.78
C GLN A 70 5.22 -19.11 -4.47
N ALA A 71 5.58 -17.83 -4.45
CA ALA A 71 6.75 -17.28 -5.12
C ALA A 71 7.78 -16.73 -4.12
N VAL A 72 8.02 -17.46 -3.04
CA VAL A 72 8.97 -17.08 -1.97
C VAL A 72 10.38 -16.78 -2.52
N ASP A 73 10.80 -17.49 -3.56
CA ASP A 73 12.09 -17.27 -4.22
C ASP A 73 12.19 -15.87 -4.85
N GLN A 74 11.08 -15.35 -5.37
CA GLN A 74 11.02 -14.02 -5.98
C GLN A 74 10.88 -12.90 -4.93
N LEU A 75 10.37 -13.24 -3.75
CA LEU A 75 10.17 -12.30 -2.65
C LEU A 75 11.51 -11.70 -2.20
N ALA A 76 12.56 -12.49 -2.11
CA ALA A 76 13.87 -12.06 -1.62
C ALA A 76 14.46 -10.88 -2.42
N ALA A 77 14.19 -10.80 -3.72
CA ALA A 77 14.65 -9.68 -4.57
C ALA A 77 13.91 -8.37 -4.30
N LEU A 78 12.69 -8.45 -3.77
CA LEU A 78 11.80 -7.32 -3.52
C LEU A 78 11.59 -7.05 -2.03
N ASP A 79 12.41 -7.64 -1.17
CA ASP A 79 12.33 -7.50 0.29
C ASP A 79 13.48 -6.66 0.83
N TRP A 80 13.23 -5.93 1.90
CA TRP A 80 14.25 -5.22 2.66
C TRP A 80 15.14 -6.15 3.49
N GLY A 81 14.75 -7.41 3.70
CA GLY A 81 15.47 -8.40 4.48
C GLY A 81 15.48 -8.11 5.98
N TYR A 82 14.44 -7.51 6.54
CA TYR A 82 14.38 -7.25 7.97
C TYR A 82 14.16 -8.53 8.77
N GLU A 83 14.78 -8.55 9.94
CA GLU A 83 14.59 -9.60 10.94
C GLU A 83 14.22 -9.00 12.29
N ALA A 84 13.32 -9.64 12.99
CA ALA A 84 12.97 -9.35 14.36
C ALA A 84 13.52 -10.42 15.32
N ALA A 85 13.97 -10.02 16.49
CA ALA A 85 14.27 -10.94 17.58
C ALA A 85 13.04 -11.06 18.46
N GLY A 86 12.47 -12.25 18.58
CA GLY A 86 11.30 -12.52 19.44
C GLY A 86 11.62 -12.39 20.93
N SER A 87 12.90 -12.57 21.31
CA SER A 87 13.47 -12.32 22.63
C SER A 87 14.98 -12.13 22.51
N VAL A 88 15.63 -11.68 23.59
CA VAL A 88 17.09 -11.47 23.61
C VAL A 88 17.89 -12.73 23.25
N ALA A 89 17.35 -13.92 23.53
CA ALA A 89 17.97 -15.22 23.26
C ALA A 89 17.17 -16.08 22.24
N GLY A 90 16.12 -15.52 21.66
CA GLY A 90 15.25 -16.26 20.71
C GLY A 90 15.80 -16.28 19.28
N PRO A 91 15.24 -17.15 18.43
CA PRO A 91 15.58 -17.17 17.01
C PRO A 91 15.20 -15.86 16.35
N ARG A 92 15.95 -15.48 15.33
CA ARG A 92 15.55 -14.38 14.44
C ARG A 92 14.40 -14.84 13.53
N ILE A 93 13.42 -13.98 13.37
CA ILE A 93 12.24 -14.23 12.55
C ILE A 93 12.28 -13.22 11.40
N ALA A 94 12.20 -13.71 10.17
CA ALA A 94 12.09 -12.84 8.99
C ALA A 94 10.81 -12.00 9.07
N VAL A 95 10.94 -10.70 8.78
CA VAL A 95 9.83 -9.75 8.74
C VAL A 95 9.80 -9.13 7.34
N PRO A 96 9.20 -9.79 6.34
CA PRO A 96 9.18 -9.32 4.98
C PRO A 96 8.55 -7.93 4.87
N ARG A 97 9.24 -7.03 4.16
CA ARG A 97 8.78 -5.67 3.83
C ARG A 97 9.15 -5.36 2.39
N GLY A 98 8.15 -5.01 1.59
CA GLY A 98 8.35 -4.77 0.17
C GLY A 98 9.25 -3.57 -0.10
N ARG A 99 10.26 -3.80 -0.93
CA ARG A 99 11.13 -2.81 -1.57
C ARG A 99 10.79 -2.78 -3.06
N VAL A 100 9.67 -2.20 -3.37
CA VAL A 100 9.08 -2.16 -4.73
C VAL A 100 7.99 -1.07 -4.72
N MET A 101 7.65 -0.50 -5.88
CA MET A 101 6.47 0.36 -5.99
C MET A 101 5.21 -0.38 -5.53
N GLY A 102 4.45 0.22 -4.61
CA GLY A 102 3.37 -0.43 -3.86
C GLY A 102 3.80 -0.93 -2.47
N GLY A 103 5.13 -1.03 -2.23
CA GLY A 103 5.69 -1.46 -0.94
C GLY A 103 5.23 -2.85 -0.52
N SER A 104 5.01 -3.05 0.78
CA SER A 104 4.49 -4.32 1.30
C SER A 104 3.09 -4.66 0.80
N GLY A 105 2.31 -3.67 0.34
CA GLY A 105 1.02 -3.89 -0.30
C GLY A 105 1.14 -4.67 -1.62
N ALA A 106 2.27 -4.54 -2.33
CA ALA A 106 2.51 -5.24 -3.60
C ALA A 106 2.94 -6.71 -3.43
N ILE A 107 3.37 -7.11 -2.22
CA ILE A 107 3.91 -8.45 -1.94
C ILE A 107 3.20 -9.17 -0.78
N ASN A 108 2.11 -8.61 -0.25
CA ASN A 108 1.37 -9.18 0.86
C ASN A 108 0.44 -10.33 0.41
N GLY A 109 -0.28 -10.91 1.35
CA GLY A 109 -1.27 -11.97 1.09
C GLY A 109 -2.59 -11.49 0.51
N THR A 110 -2.73 -10.21 0.16
CA THR A 110 -3.93 -9.59 -0.44
C THR A 110 -5.22 -9.76 0.35
N ILE A 111 -5.11 -9.87 1.67
CA ILE A 111 -6.27 -9.94 2.55
C ILE A 111 -6.71 -8.52 2.88
N PHE A 112 -7.97 -8.19 2.53
CA PHE A 112 -8.57 -6.91 2.86
C PHE A 112 -9.41 -7.05 4.13
N LEU A 113 -8.96 -6.38 5.19
CA LEU A 113 -9.68 -6.30 6.47
C LEU A 113 -9.79 -4.83 6.88
N ARG A 114 -10.94 -4.47 7.43
CA ARG A 114 -11.15 -3.17 8.06
C ARG A 114 -10.87 -3.28 9.55
N GLY A 115 -10.42 -2.18 10.16
CA GLY A 115 -10.49 -2.03 11.61
C GLY A 115 -11.94 -1.96 12.07
N THR A 116 -12.20 -2.32 13.32
CA THR A 116 -13.54 -2.29 13.90
C THR A 116 -13.90 -0.89 14.44
N PRO A 117 -15.20 -0.59 14.65
CA PRO A 117 -15.60 0.64 15.34
C PRO A 117 -14.93 0.82 16.69
N GLU A 118 -14.67 -0.27 17.43
CA GLU A 118 -13.99 -0.27 18.72
C GLU A 118 -12.51 0.12 18.61
N ASP A 119 -11.82 -0.36 17.57
CA ASP A 119 -10.43 0.02 17.29
C ASP A 119 -10.33 1.52 17.06
N PHE A 120 -11.19 2.06 16.20
CA PHE A 120 -11.23 3.49 15.90
C PHE A 120 -11.75 4.34 17.07
N GLY A 121 -12.67 3.82 17.88
CA GLY A 121 -13.09 4.45 19.14
C GLY A 121 -11.92 4.60 20.12
N SER A 122 -11.07 3.59 20.20
CA SER A 122 -9.85 3.65 21.01
C SER A 122 -8.87 4.70 20.47
N TRP A 123 -8.66 4.76 19.15
CA TRP A 123 -7.81 5.79 18.53
C TRP A 123 -8.38 7.20 18.72
N ALA A 124 -9.67 7.39 18.51
CA ALA A 124 -10.32 8.68 18.71
C ALA A 124 -10.14 9.22 20.13
N SER A 125 -10.17 8.33 21.14
CA SER A 125 -9.93 8.71 22.54
C SER A 125 -8.50 9.14 22.83
N MET A 126 -7.51 8.64 22.07
CA MET A 126 -6.08 8.91 22.30
C MET A 126 -5.57 10.09 21.48
N VAL A 127 -6.02 10.23 20.22
CA VAL A 127 -5.39 11.16 19.26
C VAL A 127 -6.34 12.20 18.69
N GLY A 128 -7.67 12.01 18.80
CA GLY A 128 -8.65 13.01 18.38
C GLY A 128 -9.89 12.42 17.69
N PRO A 129 -11.01 13.16 17.71
CA PRO A 129 -12.30 12.67 17.21
C PRO A 129 -12.33 12.43 15.70
N GLU A 130 -11.40 12.97 14.93
CA GLU A 130 -11.24 12.73 13.50
C GLU A 130 -10.95 11.26 13.17
N TRP A 131 -10.54 10.47 14.16
CA TRP A 131 -10.31 9.02 14.05
C TRP A 131 -11.52 8.18 14.47
N ALA A 132 -12.64 8.80 14.83
CA ALA A 132 -13.85 8.05 15.14
C ALA A 132 -14.38 7.30 13.91
N TRP A 133 -15.05 6.17 14.14
CA TRP A 133 -15.54 5.29 13.06
C TRP A 133 -16.38 6.02 12.01
N ASP A 134 -17.28 6.90 12.43
CA ASP A 134 -18.14 7.69 11.55
C ASP A 134 -17.35 8.64 10.62
N GLN A 135 -16.14 9.04 11.03
CA GLN A 135 -15.22 9.84 10.21
C GLN A 135 -14.39 8.97 9.27
N VAL A 136 -14.01 7.77 9.68
CA VAL A 136 -13.12 6.88 8.91
C VAL A 136 -13.88 5.99 7.94
N ALA A 137 -15.07 5.50 8.29
CA ALA A 137 -15.87 4.61 7.46
C ALA A 137 -16.16 5.15 6.03
N PRO A 138 -16.41 6.47 5.82
CA PRO A 138 -16.53 7.02 4.47
C PRO A 138 -15.29 6.81 3.60
N ALA A 139 -14.08 6.87 4.19
CA ALA A 139 -12.84 6.64 3.45
C ALA A 139 -12.72 5.18 3.02
N TYR A 140 -13.08 4.22 3.87
CA TYR A 140 -13.16 2.81 3.47
C TYR A 140 -14.12 2.60 2.31
N ARG A 141 -15.33 3.18 2.36
CA ARG A 141 -16.29 3.09 1.26
C ARG A 141 -15.77 3.71 -0.04
N ALA A 142 -15.03 4.80 0.06
CA ALA A 142 -14.51 5.50 -1.11
C ALA A 142 -13.40 4.73 -1.84
N ILE A 143 -12.63 3.89 -1.14
CA ILE A 143 -11.51 3.16 -1.74
C ILE A 143 -11.90 1.79 -2.30
N GLU A 144 -12.98 1.17 -1.84
CA GLU A 144 -13.32 -0.20 -2.22
C GLU A 144 -14.34 -0.28 -3.36
N ALA A 145 -14.21 -1.31 -4.17
CA ALA A 145 -15.20 -1.78 -5.14
C ALA A 145 -15.58 -3.22 -4.78
N ASP A 146 -16.54 -3.35 -3.86
CA ASP A 146 -17.06 -4.64 -3.41
C ASP A 146 -18.41 -4.94 -4.08
N PRO A 147 -18.46 -5.82 -5.10
CA PRO A 147 -19.71 -6.16 -5.79
C PRO A 147 -20.67 -6.97 -4.93
N PHE A 148 -20.19 -7.60 -3.87
CA PHE A 148 -20.94 -8.52 -3.01
C PHE A 148 -21.33 -7.89 -1.66
N GLY A 149 -20.77 -6.75 -1.31
CA GLY A 149 -21.13 -6.02 -0.08
C GLY A 149 -22.63 -5.76 -0.02
N ALA A 150 -23.28 -6.32 0.98
CA ALA A 150 -24.75 -6.39 1.04
C ALA A 150 -25.41 -5.12 1.60
N ASP A 151 -24.65 -4.23 2.19
CA ASP A 151 -25.16 -3.12 2.98
C ASP A 151 -24.59 -1.75 2.57
N ALA A 152 -25.06 -0.70 3.23
CA ALA A 152 -24.61 0.67 3.02
C ALA A 152 -23.18 0.93 3.49
N ASP A 153 -22.55 -0.04 4.16
CA ASP A 153 -21.21 0.12 4.70
C ASP A 153 -20.11 -0.20 3.70
N HIS A 154 -20.45 -0.85 2.57
CA HIS A 154 -19.50 -1.20 1.51
C HIS A 154 -19.54 -0.24 0.32
N GLY A 155 -18.35 0.11 -0.20
CA GLY A 155 -18.18 0.89 -1.43
C GLY A 155 -18.27 -0.01 -2.67
N ARG A 156 -18.82 0.54 -3.77
CA ARG A 156 -19.06 -0.19 -5.01
C ARG A 156 -18.21 0.24 -6.19
N SER A 157 -17.55 1.37 -6.08
CA SER A 157 -16.91 2.03 -7.23
C SER A 157 -15.53 2.61 -6.92
N GLY A 158 -14.94 2.24 -5.78
CA GLY A 158 -13.58 2.64 -5.43
C GLY A 158 -12.52 1.95 -6.30
N PRO A 159 -11.28 2.42 -6.23
CA PRO A 159 -10.19 1.89 -7.05
C PRO A 159 -9.70 0.49 -6.63
N LEU A 160 -10.08 0.00 -5.44
CA LEU A 160 -9.62 -1.28 -4.91
C LEU A 160 -10.69 -2.35 -5.12
N PRO A 161 -10.51 -3.29 -6.07
CA PRO A 161 -11.45 -4.39 -6.27
C PRO A 161 -11.37 -5.38 -5.12
N ILE A 162 -12.52 -5.72 -4.56
CA ILE A 162 -12.66 -6.70 -3.48
C ILE A 162 -13.22 -8.00 -4.04
N PHE A 163 -12.57 -9.12 -3.71
CA PHE A 163 -13.02 -10.45 -4.03
C PHE A 163 -13.43 -11.16 -2.76
N HIS A 164 -14.57 -11.82 -2.82
CA HIS A 164 -14.97 -12.78 -1.80
C HIS A 164 -14.65 -14.20 -2.29
N TRP A 165 -14.06 -15.02 -1.43
CA TRP A 165 -13.91 -16.42 -1.74
C TRP A 165 -15.31 -17.03 -1.90
N PRO A 166 -15.55 -17.85 -2.93
CA PRO A 166 -16.80 -18.57 -3.01
C PRO A 166 -16.94 -19.45 -1.76
N GLU A 167 -18.06 -19.30 -1.04
CA GLU A 167 -18.40 -20.25 -0.01
C GLU A 167 -18.46 -21.62 -0.69
N GLU A 168 -17.64 -22.56 -0.25
CA GLU A 168 -17.81 -23.97 -0.63
C GLU A 168 -19.18 -24.41 -0.12
N ARG A 169 -20.09 -24.61 -1.06
CA ARG A 169 -21.43 -25.15 -0.79
C ARG A 169 -21.36 -26.65 -0.65
#